data_bc55c5f6ef62fff6de928a0c7c179560
#
_entry.id   bc55c5f6ef62fff6de928a0c7c179560
#
_cell.length_a   1.000
_cell.length_b   1.000
_cell.length_c   1.000
_cell.angle_alpha   90.00
_cell.angle_beta   90.00
_cell.angle_gamma   90.00
#
_symmetry.space_group_name_H-M   'P 1'
#
loop_
_entity.id
_entity.type
_entity.pdbx_description
1 polymer ?
#
loop_
_entity_poly.entity_id
_entity_poly.type
_entity_poly.pdbx_seq_one_letter_code
_entity_poly.pdbx_strand_id
1 'polypeptide(L)'
;MDELQALLLGLIQGLTEYLPVSSSGHLTIGSHLFGLADGESNLAFTVAVHVATVLSTLVILWKEISWLVKGLLKYNDTNRENITGESALARINPEQKYMLNILVSMIPVGIVGVFFKDYVEEIFGSGLVIVGAMLLLTALLLTLSYYLKPKQKTEISIKDAFIIGLAQAIAVLPGLSRSGSTIATGLILGNDKAKLAQFSFLMVIPPILGEALLDTYKMMKEGFESVFSQITVTALVIGFIASFVSGCIACKWMINIVKKGKLIYFAVYCAIVGIALLVFA
;
A
#
# COMPACT_ATOMS: atom_id res chain seq x y z
N MET A 1 -24.32 -0.34 7.31
CA MET A 1 -23.65 0.83 6.67
C MET A 1 -24.59 1.44 5.65
N ASP A 2 -24.85 2.75 5.76
CA ASP A 2 -25.65 3.50 4.79
C ASP A 2 -24.80 4.03 3.62
N GLU A 3 -25.46 4.63 2.62
CA GLU A 3 -24.80 5.12 1.39
C GLU A 3 -23.86 6.29 1.65
N LEU A 4 -24.19 7.17 2.62
CA LEU A 4 -23.36 8.33 2.97
C LEU A 4 -22.09 7.87 3.70
N GLN A 5 -22.22 6.93 4.64
CA GLN A 5 -21.07 6.31 5.32
C GLN A 5 -20.15 5.61 4.31
N ALA A 6 -20.73 4.84 3.36
CA ALA A 6 -19.98 4.17 2.31
C ALA A 6 -19.25 5.17 1.39
N LEU A 7 -19.91 6.28 1.01
CA LEU A 7 -19.29 7.35 0.23
C LEU A 7 -18.08 7.94 0.96
N LEU A 8 -18.26 8.32 2.23
CA LEU A 8 -17.21 8.97 3.01
C LEU A 8 -16.04 8.04 3.29
N LEU A 9 -16.29 6.79 3.67
CA LEU A 9 -15.26 5.79 3.88
C LEU A 9 -14.55 5.42 2.57
N GLY A 10 -15.26 5.34 1.45
CA GLY A 10 -14.67 5.15 0.13
C GLY A 10 -13.74 6.30 -0.28
N LEU A 11 -14.15 7.55 -0.03
CA LEU A 11 -13.29 8.73 -0.25
C LEU A 11 -12.05 8.70 0.66
N ILE A 12 -12.24 8.37 1.94
CA ILE A 12 -11.13 8.22 2.89
C ILE A 12 -10.16 7.16 2.39
N GLN A 13 -10.62 5.97 2.04
CA GLN A 13 -9.78 4.90 1.53
C GLN A 13 -8.99 5.33 0.29
N GLY A 14 -9.66 5.85 -0.75
CA GLY A 14 -9.00 6.21 -1.99
C GLY A 14 -7.96 7.32 -1.81
N LEU A 15 -8.22 8.30 -0.94
CA LEU A 15 -7.24 9.34 -0.63
C LEU A 15 -6.07 8.79 0.18
N THR A 16 -6.34 8.10 1.28
CA THR A 16 -5.33 7.73 2.28
C THR A 16 -4.50 6.52 1.89
N GLU A 17 -4.90 5.72 0.90
CA GLU A 17 -4.12 4.58 0.39
C GLU A 17 -2.77 5.03 -0.20
N TYR A 18 -2.77 6.14 -0.91
CA TYR A 18 -1.56 6.68 -1.54
C TYR A 18 -0.84 7.70 -0.67
N LEU A 19 -1.59 8.46 0.13
CA LEU A 19 -0.99 9.38 1.07
C LEU A 19 -0.31 8.61 2.20
N PRO A 20 0.84 9.06 2.67
CA PRO A 20 1.59 8.37 3.69
C PRO A 20 1.01 8.61 5.10
N VAL A 21 -0.29 8.31 5.27
CA VAL A 21 -1.07 8.60 6.50
C VAL A 21 -1.83 7.39 7.04
N SER A 22 -1.71 6.21 6.43
CA SER A 22 -2.39 4.95 6.78
C SER A 22 -3.88 4.92 6.46
N SER A 23 -4.23 4.24 5.36
CA SER A 23 -5.63 4.01 4.98
C SER A 23 -6.37 3.13 6.00
N SER A 24 -5.76 2.04 6.46
CA SER A 24 -6.34 1.16 7.47
C SER A 24 -6.64 1.91 8.77
N GLY A 25 -5.70 2.73 9.25
CA GLY A 25 -5.91 3.57 10.44
C GLY A 25 -7.08 4.55 10.27
N HIS A 26 -7.18 5.21 9.12
CA HIS A 26 -8.27 6.16 8.85
C HIS A 26 -9.62 5.48 8.63
N LEU A 27 -9.64 4.27 8.04
CA LEU A 27 -10.88 3.47 7.96
C LEU A 27 -11.34 3.05 9.36
N THR A 28 -10.42 2.59 10.22
CA THR A 28 -10.75 2.26 11.62
C THR A 28 -11.31 3.46 12.37
N ILE A 29 -10.66 4.63 12.27
CA ILE A 29 -11.16 5.87 12.88
C ILE A 29 -12.54 6.23 12.33
N GLY A 30 -12.71 6.19 11.00
CA GLY A 30 -13.98 6.53 10.36
C GLY A 30 -15.11 5.56 10.75
N SER A 31 -14.83 4.26 10.78
CA SER A 31 -15.79 3.24 11.23
C SER A 31 -16.20 3.47 12.67
N HIS A 32 -15.24 3.75 13.57
CA HIS A 32 -15.54 4.06 14.96
C HIS A 32 -16.41 5.33 15.12
N LEU A 33 -16.09 6.40 14.40
CA LEU A 33 -16.87 7.64 14.43
C LEU A 33 -18.30 7.48 13.89
N PHE A 34 -18.52 6.56 12.96
CA PHE A 34 -19.84 6.24 12.45
C PHE A 34 -20.59 5.19 13.26
N GLY A 35 -20.00 4.70 14.38
CA GLY A 35 -20.62 3.68 15.22
C GLY A 35 -20.78 2.33 14.49
N LEU A 36 -19.94 2.06 13.49
CA LEU A 36 -19.93 0.78 12.80
C LEU A 36 -19.18 -0.22 13.67
N ALA A 37 -19.80 -1.40 13.90
CA ALA A 37 -19.16 -2.45 14.68
C ALA A 37 -17.84 -2.91 14.04
N ASP A 38 -16.84 -3.14 14.88
CA ASP A 38 -15.61 -3.81 14.47
C ASP A 38 -15.94 -5.26 14.15
N GLY A 39 -15.66 -5.71 12.92
CA GLY A 39 -15.83 -7.11 12.56
C GLY A 39 -16.33 -7.39 11.15
N GLU A 40 -16.89 -8.57 10.96
CA GLU A 40 -17.22 -9.22 9.69
C GLU A 40 -18.11 -8.40 8.73
N SER A 41 -18.92 -7.49 9.27
CA SER A 41 -19.82 -6.63 8.48
C SER A 41 -19.11 -5.67 7.52
N ASN A 42 -17.84 -5.36 7.78
CA ASN A 42 -17.07 -4.42 6.98
C ASN A 42 -16.11 -5.11 6.01
N LEU A 43 -15.96 -6.45 6.07
CA LEU A 43 -14.98 -7.16 5.25
C LEU A 43 -15.27 -6.99 3.75
N ALA A 44 -16.51 -7.18 3.31
CA ALA A 44 -16.88 -7.00 1.90
C ALA A 44 -16.64 -5.57 1.41
N PHE A 45 -16.96 -4.58 2.26
CA PHE A 45 -16.70 -3.18 1.95
C PHE A 45 -15.19 -2.91 1.85
N THR A 46 -14.42 -3.40 2.82
CA THR A 46 -12.95 -3.23 2.85
C THR A 46 -12.32 -3.83 1.61
N VAL A 47 -12.68 -5.06 1.25
CA VAL A 47 -12.21 -5.72 0.00
C VAL A 47 -12.57 -4.88 -1.22
N ALA A 48 -13.82 -4.42 -1.31
CA ALA A 48 -14.28 -3.64 -2.47
C ALA A 48 -13.50 -2.34 -2.65
N VAL A 49 -13.28 -1.56 -1.56
CA VAL A 49 -12.57 -0.28 -1.66
C VAL A 49 -11.06 -0.45 -1.87
N HIS A 50 -10.44 -1.55 -1.39
CA HIS A 50 -9.05 -1.89 -1.69
C HIS A 50 -8.88 -2.32 -3.16
N VAL A 51 -9.77 -3.15 -3.69
CA VAL A 51 -9.77 -3.50 -5.12
C VAL A 51 -9.95 -2.25 -5.99
N ALA A 52 -10.81 -1.31 -5.58
CA ALA A 52 -10.98 -0.03 -6.27
C ALA A 52 -9.68 0.78 -6.32
N THR A 53 -8.91 0.83 -5.23
CA THR A 53 -7.60 1.50 -5.24
C THR A 53 -6.56 0.77 -6.08
N VAL A 54 -6.54 -0.56 -6.10
CA VAL A 54 -5.70 -1.32 -7.04
C VAL A 54 -6.03 -0.94 -8.49
N LEU A 55 -7.31 -0.90 -8.85
CA LEU A 55 -7.72 -0.48 -10.20
C LEU A 55 -7.29 0.96 -10.51
N SER A 56 -7.37 1.88 -9.54
CA SER A 56 -6.88 3.25 -9.73
C SER A 56 -5.36 3.28 -9.97
N THR A 57 -4.59 2.42 -9.28
CA THR A 57 -3.14 2.26 -9.55
C THR A 57 -2.90 1.75 -10.97
N LEU A 58 -3.63 0.73 -11.40
CA LEU A 58 -3.51 0.16 -12.75
C LEU A 58 -3.79 1.21 -13.83
N VAL A 59 -4.78 2.07 -13.63
CA VAL A 59 -5.13 3.14 -14.58
C VAL A 59 -4.05 4.23 -14.61
N ILE A 60 -3.63 4.71 -13.44
CA ILE A 60 -2.67 5.83 -13.35
C ILE A 60 -1.27 5.42 -13.77
N LEU A 61 -0.84 4.19 -13.44
CA LEU A 61 0.49 3.65 -13.78
C LEU A 61 0.42 2.71 -14.98
N TRP A 62 -0.57 2.86 -15.87
CA TRP A 62 -0.74 2.00 -17.04
C TRP A 62 0.48 1.98 -17.97
N LYS A 63 1.19 3.10 -18.09
CA LYS A 63 2.41 3.19 -18.90
C LYS A 63 3.53 2.32 -18.35
N GLU A 64 3.74 2.39 -17.05
CA GLU A 64 4.75 1.61 -16.32
C GLU A 64 4.40 0.12 -16.37
N ILE A 65 3.15 -0.23 -16.14
CA ILE A 65 2.68 -1.62 -16.20
C ILE A 65 2.81 -2.16 -17.62
N SER A 66 2.40 -1.39 -18.63
CA SER A 66 2.55 -1.79 -20.04
C SER A 66 4.01 -1.97 -20.43
N TRP A 67 4.91 -1.11 -19.92
CA TRP A 67 6.35 -1.23 -20.12
C TRP A 67 6.87 -2.54 -19.49
N LEU A 68 6.48 -2.87 -18.26
CA LEU A 68 6.87 -4.11 -17.59
C LEU A 68 6.39 -5.35 -18.35
N VAL A 69 5.11 -5.39 -18.73
CA VAL A 69 4.53 -6.53 -19.46
C VAL A 69 5.20 -6.73 -20.81
N LYS A 70 5.42 -5.65 -21.57
CA LYS A 70 6.13 -5.72 -22.86
C LYS A 70 7.58 -6.20 -22.70
N GLY A 71 8.26 -5.77 -21.64
CA GLY A 71 9.63 -6.19 -21.35
C GLY A 71 9.75 -7.66 -20.95
N LEU A 72 8.74 -8.21 -20.25
CA LEU A 72 8.66 -9.63 -19.93
C LEU A 72 8.45 -10.49 -21.19
N LEU A 73 7.64 -10.00 -22.14
CA LEU A 73 7.33 -10.71 -23.40
C LEU A 73 8.45 -10.61 -24.44
N LYS A 74 9.37 -9.66 -24.30
CA LYS A 74 10.55 -9.57 -25.16
C LYS A 74 11.52 -10.68 -24.83
N TYR A 75 11.50 -11.72 -25.67
CA TYR A 75 12.55 -12.74 -25.66
C TYR A 75 13.85 -12.12 -26.16
N ASN A 76 14.87 -12.05 -25.29
CA ASN A 76 16.19 -11.52 -25.64
C ASN A 76 16.96 -12.55 -26.50
N ASP A 77 16.71 -12.51 -27.80
CA ASP A 77 17.45 -13.33 -28.77
C ASP A 77 18.88 -12.80 -29.04
N THR A 78 19.12 -11.53 -28.70
CA THR A 78 20.35 -10.80 -29.11
C THR A 78 21.59 -11.04 -28.22
N ASN A 79 21.48 -11.76 -27.08
CA ASN A 79 22.59 -11.88 -26.12
C ASN A 79 23.12 -13.31 -25.94
N ARG A 80 22.81 -14.27 -26.82
CA ARG A 80 23.27 -15.67 -26.65
C ARG A 80 24.69 -15.94 -27.14
N GLU A 81 25.27 -15.08 -27.97
CA GLU A 81 26.48 -15.51 -28.70
C GLU A 81 27.84 -15.12 -28.12
N ASN A 82 27.95 -14.16 -27.14
CA ASN A 82 29.28 -13.64 -26.83
C ASN A 82 29.63 -13.32 -25.38
N ILE A 83 28.96 -13.87 -24.35
CA ILE A 83 29.36 -13.57 -22.96
C ILE A 83 29.58 -14.83 -22.14
N THR A 84 30.79 -15.35 -22.21
CA THR A 84 31.36 -16.32 -21.26
C THR A 84 31.87 -15.56 -20.04
N GLY A 85 31.20 -15.71 -18.88
CA GLY A 85 31.72 -15.25 -17.57
C GLY A 85 30.95 -14.17 -16.83
N GLU A 86 29.91 -13.57 -17.37
CA GLU A 86 29.09 -12.62 -16.62
C GLU A 86 28.00 -13.29 -15.77
N SER A 87 27.70 -12.67 -14.61
CA SER A 87 26.66 -13.15 -13.70
C SER A 87 25.28 -13.17 -14.40
N ALA A 88 24.42 -14.12 -14.04
CA ALA A 88 23.05 -14.24 -14.58
C ALA A 88 22.25 -12.92 -14.51
N LEU A 89 22.54 -12.08 -13.50
CA LEU A 89 21.92 -10.76 -13.32
C LEU A 89 22.32 -9.72 -14.41
N ALA A 90 23.47 -9.89 -15.06
CA ALA A 90 23.88 -9.00 -16.15
C ALA A 90 23.14 -9.29 -17.47
N ARG A 91 22.43 -10.42 -17.56
CA ARG A 91 21.70 -10.88 -18.74
C ARG A 91 20.24 -10.44 -18.79
N ILE A 92 19.71 -9.90 -17.70
CA ILE A 92 18.30 -9.48 -17.61
C ILE A 92 18.14 -8.02 -18.07
N ASN A 93 17.06 -7.75 -18.80
CA ASN A 93 16.73 -6.39 -19.24
C ASN A 93 16.23 -5.51 -18.08
N PRO A 94 16.16 -4.16 -18.23
CA PRO A 94 15.71 -3.27 -17.16
C PRO A 94 14.31 -3.60 -16.61
N GLU A 95 13.39 -4.04 -17.49
CA GLU A 95 12.02 -4.43 -17.13
C GLU A 95 12.02 -5.68 -16.24
N GLN A 96 12.80 -6.69 -16.61
CA GLN A 96 12.95 -7.92 -15.86
C GLN A 96 13.61 -7.65 -14.49
N LYS A 97 14.63 -6.78 -14.45
CA LYS A 97 15.27 -6.35 -13.20
C LYS A 97 14.28 -5.63 -12.28
N TYR A 98 13.43 -4.77 -12.84
CA TYR A 98 12.41 -4.07 -12.08
C TYR A 98 11.37 -5.04 -11.52
N MET A 99 10.90 -6.00 -12.32
CA MET A 99 9.99 -7.06 -11.88
C MET A 99 10.62 -7.93 -10.78
N LEU A 100 11.90 -8.29 -10.94
CA LEU A 100 12.64 -9.04 -9.91
C LEU A 100 12.69 -8.25 -8.59
N ASN A 101 12.91 -6.95 -8.63
CA ASN A 101 12.88 -6.09 -7.46
C ASN A 101 11.50 -6.09 -6.78
N ILE A 102 10.40 -6.05 -7.56
CA ILE A 102 9.04 -6.18 -7.02
C ILE A 102 8.89 -7.55 -6.34
N LEU A 103 9.26 -8.65 -7.00
CA LEU A 103 9.13 -9.99 -6.43
C LEU A 103 9.96 -10.16 -5.15
N VAL A 104 11.20 -9.66 -5.14
CA VAL A 104 12.05 -9.69 -3.95
C VAL A 104 11.45 -8.88 -2.80
N SER A 105 10.87 -7.73 -3.08
CA SER A 105 10.21 -6.90 -2.07
C SER A 105 8.94 -7.53 -1.49
N MET A 106 8.34 -8.50 -2.19
CA MET A 106 7.17 -9.23 -1.70
C MET A 106 7.50 -10.36 -0.73
N ILE A 107 8.75 -10.86 -0.73
CA ILE A 107 9.14 -11.99 0.13
C ILE A 107 8.86 -11.72 1.61
N PRO A 108 9.29 -10.58 2.21
CA PRO A 108 9.03 -10.32 3.62
C PRO A 108 7.54 -10.22 3.96
N VAL A 109 6.75 -9.51 3.15
CA VAL A 109 5.30 -9.36 3.41
C VAL A 109 4.55 -10.67 3.18
N GLY A 110 4.99 -11.51 2.23
CA GLY A 110 4.46 -12.85 2.02
C GLY A 110 4.69 -13.76 3.23
N ILE A 111 5.88 -13.69 3.85
CA ILE A 111 6.17 -14.42 5.08
C ILE A 111 5.24 -13.96 6.21
N VAL A 112 5.04 -12.65 6.38
CA VAL A 112 4.13 -12.12 7.41
C VAL A 112 2.69 -12.57 7.14
N GLY A 113 2.21 -12.45 5.90
CA GLY A 113 0.84 -12.81 5.54
C GLY A 113 0.53 -14.32 5.69
N VAL A 114 1.54 -15.20 5.54
CA VAL A 114 1.34 -16.65 5.67
C VAL A 114 1.51 -17.13 7.11
N PHE A 115 2.53 -16.65 7.82
CA PHE A 115 2.91 -17.21 9.11
C PHE A 115 2.46 -16.38 10.33
N PHE A 116 2.12 -15.11 10.13
CA PHE A 116 1.80 -14.18 11.22
C PHE A 116 0.42 -13.53 11.07
N LYS A 117 -0.44 -14.06 10.20
CA LYS A 117 -1.76 -13.48 9.92
C LYS A 117 -2.60 -13.34 11.18
N ASP A 118 -2.69 -14.38 12.00
CA ASP A 118 -3.51 -14.39 13.23
C ASP A 118 -3.04 -13.33 14.23
N TYR A 119 -1.72 -13.14 14.40
CA TYR A 119 -1.16 -12.08 15.26
C TYR A 119 -1.48 -10.68 14.72
N VAL A 120 -1.47 -10.52 13.40
CA VAL A 120 -1.84 -9.24 12.76
C VAL A 120 -3.32 -8.95 12.99
N GLU A 121 -4.21 -9.93 12.80
CA GLU A 121 -5.65 -9.80 13.06
C GLU A 121 -5.94 -9.45 14.55
N GLU A 122 -5.23 -10.07 15.50
CA GLU A 122 -5.31 -9.75 16.92
C GLU A 122 -4.91 -8.28 17.22
N ILE A 123 -3.83 -7.81 16.57
CA ILE A 123 -3.38 -6.41 16.70
C ILE A 123 -4.41 -5.44 16.09
N PHE A 124 -5.07 -5.79 15.00
CA PHE A 124 -6.16 -4.97 14.45
C PHE A 124 -7.33 -4.81 15.44
N GLY A 125 -7.63 -5.84 16.24
CA GLY A 125 -8.64 -5.78 17.29
C GLY A 125 -8.22 -4.98 18.56
N SER A 126 -6.98 -4.50 18.64
CA SER A 126 -6.46 -3.84 19.85
C SER A 126 -6.85 -2.36 20.01
N GLY A 127 -7.71 -1.82 19.12
CA GLY A 127 -8.32 -0.51 19.25
C GLY A 127 -7.47 0.67 18.75
N LEU A 128 -7.97 1.87 18.97
CA LEU A 128 -7.43 3.12 18.40
C LEU A 128 -6.07 3.53 18.99
N VAL A 129 -5.71 3.08 20.18
CA VAL A 129 -4.41 3.39 20.81
C VAL A 129 -3.25 2.88 19.98
N ILE A 130 -3.34 1.65 19.46
CA ILE A 130 -2.30 1.09 18.56
C ILE A 130 -2.24 1.87 17.26
N VAL A 131 -3.37 2.22 16.67
CA VAL A 131 -3.44 3.07 15.48
C VAL A 131 -2.72 4.39 15.73
N GLY A 132 -2.95 5.04 16.86
CA GLY A 132 -2.27 6.28 17.27
C GLY A 132 -0.76 6.12 17.38
N ALA A 133 -0.28 5.06 18.05
CA ALA A 133 1.14 4.78 18.21
C ALA A 133 1.82 4.51 16.83
N MET A 134 1.16 3.77 15.94
CA MET A 134 1.67 3.47 14.60
C MET A 134 1.66 4.70 13.67
N LEU A 135 0.71 5.62 13.84
CA LEU A 135 0.74 6.91 13.16
C LEU A 135 1.95 7.77 13.61
N LEU A 136 2.29 7.75 14.91
CA LEU A 136 3.51 8.43 15.40
C LEU A 136 4.78 7.80 14.82
N LEU A 137 4.82 6.48 14.67
CA LEU A 137 5.93 5.80 13.99
C LEU A 137 6.01 6.21 12.52
N THR A 138 4.87 6.32 11.82
CA THR A 138 4.82 6.86 10.46
C THR A 138 5.37 8.29 10.41
N ALA A 139 4.96 9.17 11.35
CA ALA A 139 5.46 10.53 11.44
C ALA A 139 6.99 10.57 11.64
N LEU A 140 7.53 9.71 12.49
CA LEU A 140 8.96 9.58 12.71
C LEU A 140 9.70 9.17 11.44
N LEU A 141 9.24 8.12 10.74
CA LEU A 141 9.84 7.63 9.49
C LEU A 141 9.85 8.72 8.41
N LEU A 142 8.73 9.42 8.23
CA LEU A 142 8.62 10.52 7.26
C LEU A 142 9.55 11.69 7.62
N THR A 143 9.66 12.03 8.91
CA THR A 143 10.56 13.07 9.41
C THR A 143 12.02 12.69 9.15
N LEU A 144 12.42 11.46 9.48
CA LEU A 144 13.76 10.96 9.19
C LEU A 144 14.07 11.01 7.69
N SER A 145 13.13 10.61 6.84
CA SER A 145 13.32 10.65 5.39
C SER A 145 13.48 12.06 4.83
N TYR A 146 12.94 13.07 5.51
CA TYR A 146 13.07 14.47 5.12
C TYR A 146 14.46 15.06 5.49
N TYR A 147 14.97 14.73 6.67
CA TYR A 147 16.26 15.27 7.15
C TYR A 147 17.46 14.48 6.64
N LEU A 148 17.34 13.16 6.51
CA LEU A 148 18.41 12.33 5.95
C LEU A 148 18.44 12.51 4.42
N LYS A 149 19.57 13.03 3.91
CA LYS A 149 19.79 13.30 2.48
C LYS A 149 20.99 12.50 1.97
N PRO A 150 20.87 11.18 1.83
CA PRO A 150 21.97 10.37 1.32
C PRO A 150 22.25 10.69 -0.16
N LYS A 151 23.45 10.26 -0.65
CA LYS A 151 23.79 10.38 -2.07
C LYS A 151 22.75 9.63 -2.92
N GLN A 152 22.19 10.31 -3.92
CA GLN A 152 21.15 9.73 -4.77
C GLN A 152 21.69 8.63 -5.66
N LYS A 153 20.94 7.52 -5.68
CA LYS A 153 21.11 6.37 -6.58
C LYS A 153 20.22 6.53 -7.80
N THR A 154 20.70 6.14 -8.95
CA THR A 154 19.92 6.19 -10.20
C THR A 154 18.92 5.05 -10.34
N GLU A 155 19.14 3.93 -9.65
CA GLU A 155 18.31 2.72 -9.72
C GLU A 155 18.11 2.10 -8.33
N ILE A 156 16.97 1.43 -8.15
CA ILE A 156 16.69 0.62 -6.97
C ILE A 156 17.46 -0.71 -7.12
N SER A 157 18.36 -0.99 -6.18
CA SER A 157 19.07 -2.27 -6.14
C SER A 157 18.18 -3.38 -5.55
N ILE A 158 18.52 -4.64 -5.81
CA ILE A 158 17.84 -5.81 -5.23
C ILE A 158 17.88 -5.75 -3.69
N LYS A 159 19.02 -5.33 -3.12
CA LYS A 159 19.16 -5.13 -1.68
C LYS A 159 18.22 -4.04 -1.16
N ASP A 160 18.13 -2.91 -1.85
CA ASP A 160 17.22 -1.83 -1.47
C ASP A 160 15.74 -2.30 -1.58
N ALA A 161 15.41 -3.04 -2.65
CA ALA A 161 14.07 -3.60 -2.83
C ALA A 161 13.68 -4.55 -1.68
N PHE A 162 14.60 -5.40 -1.22
CA PHE A 162 14.38 -6.27 -0.07
C PHE A 162 14.17 -5.48 1.23
N ILE A 163 14.99 -4.45 1.50
CA ILE A 163 14.86 -3.60 2.69
C ILE A 163 13.54 -2.80 2.65
N ILE A 164 13.14 -2.29 1.48
CA ILE A 164 11.82 -1.66 1.30
C ILE A 164 10.70 -2.67 1.55
N GLY A 165 10.89 -3.92 1.12
CA GLY A 165 9.97 -5.03 1.39
C GLY A 165 9.85 -5.38 2.88
N LEU A 166 10.94 -5.30 3.65
CA LEU A 166 10.89 -5.44 5.12
C LEU A 166 10.07 -4.31 5.76
N ALA A 167 10.25 -3.07 5.30
CA ALA A 167 9.44 -1.95 5.77
C ALA A 167 7.94 -2.14 5.41
N GLN A 168 7.63 -2.70 4.23
CA GLN A 168 6.26 -3.06 3.86
C GLN A 168 5.69 -4.16 4.78
N ALA A 169 6.47 -5.17 5.12
CA ALA A 169 6.05 -6.25 6.00
C ALA A 169 5.72 -5.77 7.42
N ILE A 170 6.49 -4.83 7.96
CA ILE A 170 6.19 -4.20 9.25
C ILE A 170 4.94 -3.29 9.13
N ALA A 171 4.75 -2.66 7.98
CA ALA A 171 3.63 -1.75 7.72
C ALA A 171 2.29 -2.47 7.43
N VAL A 172 2.19 -3.78 7.69
CA VAL A 172 0.93 -4.51 7.82
C VAL A 172 0.19 -4.09 9.10
N LEU A 173 0.91 -3.59 10.12
CA LEU A 173 0.31 -3.13 11.37
C LEU A 173 -0.67 -1.96 11.16
N PRO A 174 -1.86 -1.98 11.82
CA PRO A 174 -2.88 -0.95 11.65
C PRO A 174 -2.36 0.41 12.13
N GLY A 175 -2.58 1.46 11.34
CA GLY A 175 -2.05 2.79 11.65
C GLY A 175 -0.65 3.07 11.08
N LEU A 176 0.17 2.05 10.80
CA LEU A 176 1.43 2.24 10.11
C LEU A 176 1.20 2.37 8.60
N SER A 177 1.53 3.53 8.06
CA SER A 177 1.35 3.78 6.64
C SER A 177 2.27 2.93 5.79
N ARG A 178 1.71 2.04 4.96
CA ARG A 178 2.46 1.21 4.02
C ARG A 178 3.22 2.07 2.99
N SER A 179 2.52 2.97 2.31
CA SER A 179 3.14 3.92 1.37
C SER A 179 4.15 4.84 2.08
N GLY A 180 3.84 5.30 3.29
CA GLY A 180 4.76 6.09 4.11
C GLY A 180 6.05 5.35 4.44
N SER A 181 5.95 4.12 4.92
CA SER A 181 7.10 3.30 5.32
C SER A 181 7.98 2.92 4.14
N THR A 182 7.41 2.47 3.03
CA THR A 182 8.17 2.06 1.83
C THR A 182 8.85 3.25 1.16
N ILE A 183 8.15 4.39 1.01
CA ILE A 183 8.73 5.61 0.43
C ILE A 183 9.80 6.19 1.37
N ALA A 184 9.53 6.31 2.67
CA ALA A 184 10.51 6.84 3.63
C ALA A 184 11.78 5.98 3.66
N THR A 185 11.64 4.65 3.75
CA THR A 185 12.78 3.72 3.75
C THR A 185 13.59 3.85 2.46
N GLY A 186 12.94 3.87 1.31
CA GLY A 186 13.63 4.01 0.04
C GLY A 186 14.35 5.35 -0.11
N LEU A 187 13.80 6.45 0.41
CA LEU A 187 14.46 7.76 0.44
C LEU A 187 15.69 7.76 1.37
N ILE A 188 15.59 7.13 2.55
CA ILE A 188 16.69 6.98 3.50
C ILE A 188 17.83 6.15 2.87
N LEU A 189 17.51 5.17 2.05
CA LEU A 189 18.49 4.38 1.28
C LEU A 189 19.10 5.16 0.09
N GLY A 190 18.60 6.35 -0.23
CA GLY A 190 19.10 7.22 -1.29
C GLY A 190 18.54 6.94 -2.67
N ASN A 191 17.44 6.23 -2.80
CA ASN A 191 16.83 5.95 -4.10
C ASN A 191 16.18 7.21 -4.71
N ASP A 192 16.13 7.24 -6.06
CA ASP A 192 15.51 8.34 -6.80
C ASP A 192 14.04 8.51 -6.44
N LYS A 193 13.62 9.73 -6.11
CA LYS A 193 12.29 10.06 -5.62
C LYS A 193 11.17 9.68 -6.58
N ALA A 194 11.37 9.88 -7.87
CA ALA A 194 10.33 9.62 -8.88
C ALA A 194 10.14 8.12 -9.10
N LYS A 195 11.25 7.38 -9.26
CA LYS A 195 11.25 5.93 -9.43
C LYS A 195 10.73 5.22 -8.19
N LEU A 196 11.08 5.74 -7.00
CA LEU A 196 10.67 5.16 -5.73
C LEU A 196 9.15 5.25 -5.50
N ALA A 197 8.51 6.39 -5.81
CA ALA A 197 7.07 6.52 -5.69
C ALA A 197 6.32 5.51 -6.59
N GLN A 198 6.77 5.36 -7.84
CA GLN A 198 6.21 4.38 -8.76
C GLN A 198 6.44 2.94 -8.26
N PHE A 199 7.65 2.64 -7.81
CA PHE A 199 8.00 1.32 -7.26
C PHE A 199 7.13 0.98 -6.05
N SER A 200 6.99 1.91 -5.09
CA SER A 200 6.18 1.73 -3.89
C SER A 200 4.70 1.42 -4.21
N PHE A 201 4.13 2.08 -5.23
CA PHE A 201 2.74 1.85 -5.62
C PHE A 201 2.55 0.58 -6.47
N LEU A 202 3.56 0.16 -7.23
CA LEU A 202 3.48 -1.08 -8.01
C LEU A 202 3.72 -2.32 -7.15
N MET A 203 4.66 -2.26 -6.20
CA MET A 203 4.98 -3.41 -5.34
C MET A 203 3.84 -3.80 -4.39
N VAL A 204 2.88 -2.91 -4.14
CA VAL A 204 1.75 -3.17 -3.24
C VAL A 204 0.58 -3.88 -3.95
N ILE A 205 0.52 -3.83 -5.28
CA ILE A 205 -0.59 -4.45 -6.05
C ILE A 205 -0.72 -5.96 -5.74
N PRO A 206 0.34 -6.78 -5.84
CA PRO A 206 0.19 -8.20 -5.58
C PRO A 206 -0.22 -8.56 -4.15
N PRO A 207 0.33 -7.93 -3.07
CA PRO A 207 -0.15 -8.15 -1.71
C PRO A 207 -1.63 -7.82 -1.52
N ILE A 208 -2.11 -6.66 -2.00
CA ILE A 208 -3.53 -6.28 -1.88
C ILE A 208 -4.42 -7.27 -2.64
N LEU A 209 -4.05 -7.67 -3.85
CA LEU A 209 -4.81 -8.66 -4.60
C LEU A 209 -4.80 -10.03 -3.92
N GLY A 210 -3.68 -10.41 -3.32
CA GLY A 210 -3.56 -11.64 -2.54
C GLY A 210 -4.48 -11.63 -1.32
N GLU A 211 -4.49 -10.55 -0.56
CA GLU A 211 -5.38 -10.33 0.58
C GLU A 211 -6.86 -10.36 0.12
N ALA A 212 -7.22 -9.60 -0.91
CA ALA A 212 -8.58 -9.58 -1.45
C ALA A 212 -9.06 -10.97 -1.91
N LEU A 213 -8.19 -11.80 -2.48
CA LEU A 213 -8.51 -13.18 -2.87
C LEU A 213 -8.74 -14.07 -1.65
N LEU A 214 -7.90 -13.96 -0.61
CA LEU A 214 -8.06 -14.73 0.63
C LEU A 214 -9.33 -14.34 1.37
N ASP A 215 -9.64 -13.06 1.47
CA ASP A 215 -10.83 -12.55 2.13
C ASP A 215 -12.10 -12.93 1.34
N THR A 216 -12.06 -12.86 -0.01
CA THR A 216 -13.14 -13.34 -0.85
C THR A 216 -13.37 -14.85 -0.65
N TYR A 217 -12.31 -15.64 -0.53
CA TYR A 217 -12.40 -17.05 -0.24
C TYR A 217 -13.00 -17.33 1.15
N LYS A 218 -12.62 -16.53 2.16
CA LYS A 218 -13.20 -16.59 3.51
C LYS A 218 -14.72 -16.30 3.46
N MET A 219 -15.13 -15.21 2.78
CA MET A 219 -16.54 -14.86 2.59
C MET A 219 -17.35 -15.96 1.87
N MET A 220 -16.74 -16.64 0.89
CA MET A 220 -17.40 -17.78 0.22
C MET A 220 -17.63 -18.96 1.17
N LYS A 221 -16.73 -19.23 2.10
CA LYS A 221 -16.87 -20.30 3.10
C LYS A 221 -17.90 -19.99 4.19
N GLU A 222 -17.99 -18.75 4.61
CA GLU A 222 -18.89 -18.28 5.67
C GLU A 222 -20.32 -18.04 5.15
N GLY A 223 -20.51 -18.04 3.85
CA GLY A 223 -21.78 -17.82 3.17
C GLY A 223 -22.01 -16.35 2.81
N PHE A 224 -22.24 -16.08 1.54
CA PHE A 224 -22.47 -14.72 1.03
C PHE A 224 -23.65 -14.01 1.70
N GLU A 225 -24.68 -14.74 2.11
CA GLU A 225 -25.86 -14.15 2.75
C GLU A 225 -25.52 -13.47 4.08
N SER A 226 -24.62 -14.02 4.89
CA SER A 226 -24.21 -13.42 6.16
C SER A 226 -23.43 -12.12 5.95
N VAL A 227 -22.59 -12.08 4.94
CA VAL A 227 -21.74 -10.92 4.62
C VAL A 227 -22.54 -9.77 4.01
N PHE A 228 -23.48 -10.08 3.11
CA PHE A 228 -24.32 -9.09 2.44
C PHE A 228 -25.57 -8.67 3.23
N SER A 229 -25.92 -9.36 4.32
CA SER A 229 -27.03 -8.94 5.20
C SER A 229 -26.83 -7.59 5.86
N GLN A 230 -25.58 -7.12 5.98
CA GLN A 230 -25.22 -5.92 6.73
C GLN A 230 -24.88 -4.72 5.84
N ILE A 231 -24.74 -4.91 4.53
CA ILE A 231 -24.42 -3.83 3.59
C ILE A 231 -25.23 -3.98 2.30
N THR A 232 -25.82 -2.88 1.84
CA THR A 232 -26.55 -2.88 0.56
C THR A 232 -25.56 -2.89 -0.61
N VAL A 233 -25.97 -3.53 -1.72
CA VAL A 233 -25.18 -3.48 -2.97
C VAL A 233 -24.95 -2.04 -3.42
N THR A 234 -25.93 -1.17 -3.22
CA THR A 234 -25.83 0.27 -3.54
C THR A 234 -24.68 0.92 -2.76
N ALA A 235 -24.59 0.70 -1.44
CA ALA A 235 -23.51 1.23 -0.61
C ALA A 235 -22.13 0.70 -1.05
N LEU A 236 -22.03 -0.59 -1.40
CA LEU A 236 -20.79 -1.16 -1.95
C LEU A 236 -20.35 -0.46 -3.24
N VAL A 237 -21.28 -0.27 -4.18
CA VAL A 237 -21.00 0.39 -5.47
C VAL A 237 -20.58 1.85 -5.25
N ILE A 238 -21.27 2.58 -4.38
CA ILE A 238 -20.93 3.96 -4.05
C ILE A 238 -19.53 4.05 -3.44
N GLY A 239 -19.22 3.22 -2.43
CA GLY A 239 -17.92 3.18 -1.80
C GLY A 239 -16.80 2.81 -2.77
N PHE A 240 -17.05 1.81 -3.63
CA PHE A 240 -16.11 1.41 -4.69
C PHE A 240 -15.81 2.55 -5.66
N ILE A 241 -16.83 3.22 -6.20
CA ILE A 241 -16.65 4.34 -7.14
C ILE A 241 -15.94 5.50 -6.46
N ALA A 242 -16.34 5.85 -5.22
CA ALA A 242 -15.71 6.89 -4.44
C ALA A 242 -14.21 6.62 -4.21
N SER A 243 -13.88 5.39 -3.82
CA SER A 243 -12.49 4.95 -3.60
C SER A 243 -11.69 4.95 -4.90
N PHE A 244 -12.26 4.47 -6.00
CA PHE A 244 -11.60 4.48 -7.31
C PHE A 244 -11.28 5.89 -7.79
N VAL A 245 -12.26 6.79 -7.77
CA VAL A 245 -12.10 8.17 -8.29
C VAL A 245 -11.12 8.95 -7.41
N SER A 246 -11.32 8.94 -6.09
CA SER A 246 -10.41 9.62 -5.15
C SER A 246 -9.02 9.01 -5.19
N GLY A 247 -8.90 7.68 -5.37
CA GLY A 247 -7.65 6.97 -5.55
C GLY A 247 -6.88 7.40 -6.80
N CYS A 248 -7.55 7.56 -7.94
CA CYS A 248 -6.92 8.09 -9.16
C CYS A 248 -6.32 9.49 -8.93
N ILE A 249 -7.06 10.37 -8.25
CA ILE A 249 -6.62 11.73 -7.94
C ILE A 249 -5.41 11.68 -6.98
N ALA A 250 -5.53 10.92 -5.89
CA ALA A 250 -4.50 10.82 -4.85
C ALA A 250 -3.22 10.18 -5.37
N CYS A 251 -3.30 9.11 -6.16
CA CYS A 251 -2.15 8.45 -6.77
C CYS A 251 -1.33 9.41 -7.63
N LYS A 252 -1.98 10.11 -8.55
CA LYS A 252 -1.33 11.10 -9.42
C LYS A 252 -0.72 12.26 -8.62
N TRP A 253 -1.44 12.75 -7.62
CA TRP A 253 -1.00 13.85 -6.77
C TRP A 253 0.20 13.44 -5.92
N MET A 254 0.16 12.25 -5.32
CA MET A 254 1.21 11.76 -4.44
C MET A 254 2.55 11.56 -5.16
N ILE A 255 2.54 11.04 -6.39
CA ILE A 255 3.76 10.94 -7.22
C ILE A 255 4.44 12.31 -7.35
N ASN A 256 3.66 13.37 -7.57
CA ASN A 256 4.19 14.74 -7.67
C ASN A 256 4.72 15.27 -6.33
N ILE A 257 4.07 14.95 -5.22
CA ILE A 257 4.50 15.34 -3.87
C ILE A 257 5.84 14.69 -3.52
N VAL A 258 5.98 13.39 -3.78
CA VAL A 258 7.25 12.66 -3.53
C VAL A 258 8.38 13.25 -4.36
N LYS A 259 8.15 13.52 -5.64
CA LYS A 259 9.13 14.18 -6.52
C LYS A 259 9.59 15.52 -5.95
N LYS A 260 8.69 16.32 -5.38
CA LYS A 260 8.98 17.62 -4.76
C LYS A 260 9.60 17.50 -3.36
N GLY A 261 9.66 16.30 -2.76
CA GLY A 261 10.20 16.05 -1.43
C GLY A 261 9.38 16.67 -0.28
N LYS A 262 8.08 16.88 -0.46
CA LYS A 262 7.20 17.56 0.50
C LYS A 262 6.48 16.60 1.46
N LEU A 263 7.16 15.52 1.88
CA LEU A 263 6.58 14.51 2.77
C LEU A 263 6.42 14.97 4.23
N ILE A 264 7.13 16.02 4.63
CA ILE A 264 7.10 16.53 6.00
C ILE A 264 5.70 16.97 6.45
N TYR A 265 4.87 17.47 5.55
CA TYR A 265 3.48 17.86 5.89
C TYR A 265 2.65 16.67 6.38
N PHE A 266 2.88 15.50 5.81
CA PHE A 266 2.22 14.27 6.26
C PHE A 266 2.77 13.77 7.59
N ALA A 267 4.07 13.99 7.86
CA ALA A 267 4.64 13.69 9.17
C ALA A 267 3.96 14.51 10.27
N VAL A 268 3.76 15.81 10.04
CA VAL A 268 3.04 16.69 10.98
C VAL A 268 1.60 16.22 11.16
N TYR A 269 0.90 15.90 10.07
CA TYR A 269 -0.46 15.38 10.12
C TYR A 269 -0.55 14.08 10.94
N CYS A 270 0.31 13.09 10.65
CA CYS A 270 0.33 11.82 11.41
C CYS A 270 0.66 12.03 12.87
N ALA A 271 1.54 12.99 13.20
CA ALA A 271 1.86 13.31 14.60
C ALA A 271 0.63 13.90 15.32
N ILE A 272 -0.08 14.84 14.71
CA ILE A 272 -1.28 15.44 15.29
C ILE A 272 -2.37 14.39 15.53
N VAL A 273 -2.70 13.60 14.50
CA VAL A 273 -3.75 12.57 14.60
C VAL A 273 -3.33 11.47 15.57
N GLY A 274 -2.06 11.03 15.52
CA GLY A 274 -1.54 10.01 16.44
C GLY A 274 -1.60 10.43 17.90
N ILE A 275 -1.20 11.67 18.21
CA ILE A 275 -1.31 12.23 19.58
C ILE A 275 -2.78 12.33 19.99
N ALA A 276 -3.65 12.84 19.12
CA ALA A 276 -5.07 12.95 19.41
C ALA A 276 -5.69 11.59 19.77
N LEU A 277 -5.38 10.53 19.00
CA LEU A 277 -5.85 9.18 19.33
C LEU A 277 -5.32 8.66 20.68
N LEU A 278 -4.06 8.94 21.02
CA LEU A 278 -3.51 8.50 22.32
C LEU A 278 -4.10 9.25 23.52
N VAL A 279 -4.62 10.44 23.30
CA VAL A 279 -5.20 11.28 24.37
C VAL A 279 -6.71 11.02 24.54
N PHE A 280 -7.43 10.73 23.45
CA PHE A 280 -8.90 10.69 23.42
C PHE A 280 -9.49 9.29 23.16
N ALA A 281 -8.69 8.28 22.79
CA ALA A 281 -9.07 6.88 22.70
C ALA A 281 -8.74 6.18 24.01
#